data_c73fe5dcb0ec17cccde52a3aa6af9293
#
_entry.id   c73fe5dcb0ec17cccde52a3aa6af9293
#
_cell.length_a   1.000
_cell.length_b   1.000
_cell.length_c   1.000
_cell.angle_alpha   90.00
_cell.angle_beta   90.00
_cell.angle_gamma   90.00
#
_symmetry.space_group_name_H-M   'P 1'
#
loop_
_entity.id
_entity.type
_entity.pdbx_description
1 polymer ?
#
loop_
_entity_poly.entity_id
_entity_poly.type
_entity_poly.pdbx_seq_one_letter_code
_entity_poly.pdbx_strand_id
1 'polypeptide(L)'
;MSGYFNKHGDYIQGPVFDIDQQRHAEAWAQAVERTGQNGSLARQTQTGNHDYFQRQLIGALAERTVLDTFAGSELNPDPRGYWDIIYRGVRLEVKGKHPNFRSLYAYENDRHKVAEYWVCVVVDLEDAFTALVGY
;
A
#
# COMPACT_ATOMS: atom_id res chain seq x y z
N MET A 1 -10.50 -14.23 -6.98
CA MET A 1 -11.71 -13.43 -6.73
C MET A 1 -11.52 -12.04 -7.29
N SER A 2 -12.54 -11.49 -7.94
CA SER A 2 -12.36 -10.30 -8.76
C SER A 2 -13.23 -9.11 -8.33
N GLY A 3 -13.55 -8.99 -7.07
CA GLY A 3 -14.23 -7.79 -6.61
C GLY A 3 -14.88 -7.92 -5.24
N TYR A 4 -15.36 -6.79 -4.75
CA TYR A 4 -16.04 -6.71 -3.48
C TYR A 4 -16.91 -5.45 -3.43
N PHE A 5 -17.87 -5.40 -2.50
CA PHE A 5 -18.64 -4.19 -2.21
C PHE A 5 -17.96 -3.43 -1.06
N ASN A 6 -17.71 -2.14 -1.31
CA ASN A 6 -17.12 -1.30 -0.26
C ASN A 6 -18.18 -0.89 0.77
N LYS A 7 -17.76 -0.15 1.78
CA LYS A 7 -18.67 0.31 2.86
C LYS A 7 -19.71 1.32 2.38
N HIS A 8 -19.56 1.85 1.19
CA HIS A 8 -20.51 2.81 0.58
C HIS A 8 -21.48 2.13 -0.37
N GLY A 9 -21.39 0.81 -0.50
CA GLY A 9 -22.28 0.04 -1.37
C GLY A 9 -21.83 -0.03 -2.83
N ASP A 10 -20.66 0.51 -3.17
CA ASP A 10 -20.13 0.45 -4.53
C ASP A 10 -19.40 -0.86 -4.76
N TYR A 11 -19.59 -1.45 -5.93
CA TYR A 11 -18.84 -2.63 -6.32
C TYR A 11 -17.49 -2.23 -6.90
N ILE A 12 -16.44 -2.75 -6.30
CA ILE A 12 -15.06 -2.50 -6.73
C ILE A 12 -14.55 -3.75 -7.42
N GLN A 13 -14.23 -3.64 -8.70
CA GLN A 13 -13.73 -4.77 -9.48
C GLN A 13 -12.20 -4.79 -9.45
N GLY A 14 -11.65 -5.86 -8.93
CA GLY A 14 -10.22 -6.05 -8.86
C GLY A 14 -9.89 -7.27 -8.03
N PRO A 15 -8.64 -7.77 -8.08
CA PRO A 15 -8.24 -8.90 -7.27
C PRO A 15 -8.39 -8.61 -5.79
N VAL A 16 -8.89 -9.58 -5.06
CA VAL A 16 -9.05 -9.51 -3.60
C VAL A 16 -8.23 -10.63 -2.98
N PHE A 17 -7.45 -10.31 -1.97
CA PHE A 17 -6.58 -11.26 -1.28
C PHE A 17 -6.85 -11.20 0.21
N ASP A 18 -6.91 -12.37 0.84
CA ASP A 18 -6.99 -12.44 2.30
C ASP A 18 -5.64 -12.04 2.91
N ILE A 19 -5.69 -11.35 4.03
CA ILE A 19 -4.49 -11.09 4.83
C ILE A 19 -4.32 -12.29 5.74
N ASP A 20 -3.63 -13.32 5.25
CA ASP A 20 -3.34 -14.49 6.05
C ASP A 20 -2.19 -14.21 7.03
N GLN A 21 -1.90 -15.19 7.86
CA GLN A 21 -0.87 -15.05 8.89
C GLN A 21 0.50 -14.76 8.30
N GLN A 22 0.83 -15.40 7.19
CA GLN A 22 2.12 -15.22 6.53
C GLN A 22 2.25 -13.80 5.95
N ARG A 23 1.23 -13.34 5.25
CA ARG A 23 1.23 -11.98 4.69
C ARG A 23 1.33 -10.93 5.77
N HIS A 24 0.59 -11.12 6.85
CA HIS A 24 0.63 -10.20 7.97
C HIS A 24 2.03 -10.17 8.60
N ALA A 25 2.64 -11.34 8.82
CA ALA A 25 3.97 -11.42 9.42
C ALA A 25 5.03 -10.76 8.53
N GLU A 26 4.99 -11.00 7.22
CA GLU A 26 5.94 -10.38 6.29
C GLU A 26 5.77 -8.87 6.24
N ALA A 27 4.53 -8.39 6.18
CA ALA A 27 4.25 -6.95 6.16
C ALA A 27 4.63 -6.30 7.48
N TRP A 28 4.41 -6.99 8.59
CA TRP A 28 4.80 -6.50 9.91
C TRP A 28 6.32 -6.32 9.99
N ALA A 29 7.08 -7.32 9.55
CA ALA A 29 8.54 -7.24 9.55
C ALA A 29 9.04 -6.07 8.69
N GLN A 30 8.43 -5.86 7.52
CA GLN A 30 8.76 -4.76 6.65
C GLN A 30 8.40 -3.41 7.28
N ALA A 31 7.28 -3.33 7.96
CA ALA A 31 6.87 -2.12 8.67
C ALA A 31 7.81 -1.78 9.82
N VAL A 32 8.26 -2.79 10.57
CA VAL A 32 9.26 -2.61 11.64
C VAL A 32 10.55 -2.04 11.06
N GLU A 33 11.04 -2.62 9.97
CA GLU A 33 12.25 -2.16 9.31
C GLU A 33 12.12 -0.71 8.84
N ARG A 34 11.02 -0.37 8.18
CA ARG A 34 10.78 0.98 7.68
C ARG A 34 10.63 2.00 8.79
N THR A 35 9.97 1.61 9.87
CA THR A 35 9.83 2.48 11.04
C THR A 35 11.19 2.75 11.66
N GLY A 36 12.06 1.75 11.73
CA GLY A 36 13.42 1.92 12.22
C GLY A 36 14.27 2.83 11.33
N GLN A 37 14.10 2.72 10.00
CA GLN A 37 14.86 3.54 9.05
C GLN A 37 14.37 4.98 8.98
N ASN A 38 13.06 5.19 9.05
CA ASN A 38 12.43 6.48 8.82
C ASN A 38 11.70 7.01 10.03
N GLY A 39 11.68 6.23 11.10
CA GLY A 39 10.83 6.44 12.26
C GLY A 39 11.21 7.65 13.07
N SER A 40 10.69 8.77 12.74
CA SER A 40 10.77 9.95 13.59
C SER A 40 9.43 10.18 14.26
N LEU A 41 9.48 10.58 15.51
CA LEU A 41 8.27 10.97 16.24
C LEU A 41 7.55 12.13 15.55
N ALA A 42 8.31 13.00 14.89
CA ALA A 42 7.73 14.10 14.13
C ALA A 42 6.81 13.61 13.02
N ARG A 43 7.17 12.53 12.35
CA ARG A 43 6.32 11.95 11.29
C ARG A 43 5.07 11.33 11.88
N GLN A 44 5.17 10.69 13.03
CA GLN A 44 4.01 10.13 13.71
C GLN A 44 3.00 11.21 14.08
N THR A 45 3.47 12.36 14.52
CA THR A 45 2.59 13.45 14.93
C THR A 45 1.96 14.22 13.76
N GLN A 46 2.56 14.16 12.58
CA GLN A 46 2.02 14.84 11.39
C GLN A 46 0.77 14.18 10.83
N THR A 47 0.47 12.97 11.23
CA THR A 47 -0.49 12.15 10.51
C THR A 47 -1.81 11.92 11.23
N GLY A 48 -2.05 12.64 12.30
CA GLY A 48 -3.34 12.60 12.99
C GLY A 48 -3.60 11.29 13.72
N ASN A 49 -4.73 10.65 13.43
CA ASN A 49 -5.27 9.57 14.25
C ASN A 49 -4.60 8.21 14.08
N HIS A 50 -3.71 8.06 13.10
CA HIS A 50 -3.04 6.78 12.88
C HIS A 50 -1.58 6.92 13.22
N ASP A 51 -1.04 5.96 13.95
CA ASP A 51 0.37 5.98 14.23
C ASP A 51 1.17 5.68 12.97
N TYR A 52 2.41 6.05 12.98
CA TYR A 52 3.29 5.90 11.84
C TYR A 52 3.49 4.42 11.46
N PHE A 53 3.59 3.56 12.48
CA PHE A 53 3.76 2.13 12.25
C PHE A 53 2.58 1.54 11.50
N GLN A 54 1.35 1.87 11.90
CA GLN A 54 0.15 1.36 11.25
C GLN A 54 0.12 1.76 9.77
N ARG A 55 0.54 2.97 9.46
CA ARG A 55 0.60 3.44 8.07
C ARG A 55 1.65 2.70 7.27
N GLN A 56 2.79 2.37 7.88
CA GLN A 56 3.80 1.54 7.22
C GLN A 56 3.28 0.12 6.99
N LEU A 57 2.52 -0.43 7.92
CA LEU A 57 1.92 -1.74 7.78
C LEU A 57 0.91 -1.76 6.63
N ILE A 58 0.05 -0.76 6.55
CA ILE A 58 -0.91 -0.62 5.44
C ILE A 58 -0.17 -0.53 4.11
N GLY A 59 0.88 0.28 4.04
CA GLY A 59 1.69 0.40 2.84
C GLY A 59 2.35 -0.91 2.44
N ALA A 60 2.89 -1.65 3.40
CA ALA A 60 3.53 -2.94 3.13
C ALA A 60 2.53 -3.98 2.62
N LEU A 61 1.33 -4.03 3.21
CA LEU A 61 0.27 -4.92 2.74
C LEU A 61 -0.20 -4.56 1.34
N ALA A 62 -0.30 -3.27 1.05
CA ALA A 62 -0.68 -2.79 -0.28
C ALA A 62 0.37 -3.20 -1.32
N GLU A 63 1.64 -3.03 -1.04
CA GLU A 63 2.73 -3.43 -1.94
C GLU A 63 2.73 -4.93 -2.16
N ARG A 64 2.50 -5.72 -1.10
CA ARG A 64 2.40 -7.17 -1.23
C ARG A 64 1.28 -7.58 -2.18
N THR A 65 0.16 -6.89 -2.12
CA THR A 65 -0.97 -7.14 -3.02
C THR A 65 -0.57 -6.92 -4.48
N VAL A 66 0.16 -5.84 -4.74
CA VAL A 66 0.64 -5.56 -6.10
C VAL A 66 1.63 -6.63 -6.56
N LEU A 67 2.56 -7.03 -5.69
CA LEU A 67 3.51 -8.09 -6.01
C LEU A 67 2.81 -9.41 -6.34
N ASP A 68 1.75 -9.73 -5.63
CA ASP A 68 0.99 -10.97 -5.87
C ASP A 68 0.11 -10.88 -7.11
N THR A 69 -0.34 -9.68 -7.47
CA THR A 69 -1.17 -9.47 -8.66
C THR A 69 -0.35 -9.53 -9.94
N PHE A 70 0.83 -8.93 -9.92
CA PHE A 70 1.69 -8.81 -11.10
C PHE A 70 2.91 -9.70 -10.95
N ALA A 71 2.79 -10.93 -11.44
CA ALA A 71 3.88 -11.91 -11.36
C ALA A 71 5.14 -11.38 -12.02
N GLY A 72 6.27 -11.51 -11.33
CA GLY A 72 7.55 -10.99 -11.80
C GLY A 72 7.82 -9.54 -11.41
N SER A 73 6.91 -8.88 -10.71
CA SER A 73 7.18 -7.56 -10.16
C SER A 73 8.11 -7.66 -8.94
N GLU A 74 8.84 -6.59 -8.69
CA GLU A 74 9.81 -6.55 -7.60
C GLU A 74 9.75 -5.21 -6.87
N LEU A 75 9.99 -5.26 -5.55
CA LEU A 75 10.13 -4.05 -4.75
C LEU A 75 11.38 -3.28 -5.18
N ASN A 76 11.26 -1.95 -5.17
CA ASN A 76 12.44 -1.10 -5.37
C ASN A 76 13.36 -1.24 -4.16
N PRO A 77 14.62 -1.65 -4.36
CA PRO A 77 15.56 -1.78 -3.24
C PRO A 77 16.12 -0.44 -2.75
N ASP A 78 15.89 0.63 -3.50
CA ASP A 78 16.46 1.93 -3.16
C ASP A 78 15.67 2.58 -2.00
N PRO A 79 16.30 2.82 -0.84
CA PRO A 79 15.61 3.41 0.29
C PRO A 79 15.14 4.85 0.06
N ARG A 80 15.60 5.52 -0.98
CA ARG A 80 15.12 6.87 -1.32
C ARG A 80 13.68 6.86 -1.79
N GLY A 81 13.19 5.70 -2.29
CA GLY A 81 11.78 5.54 -2.56
C GLY A 81 11.21 6.34 -3.71
N TYR A 82 11.96 6.50 -4.81
CA TYR A 82 11.46 7.22 -5.97
C TYR A 82 10.30 6.52 -6.67
N TRP A 83 10.20 5.21 -6.50
CA TRP A 83 9.04 4.39 -6.86
C TRP A 83 8.99 3.20 -5.92
N ASP A 84 7.86 2.52 -5.85
CA ASP A 84 7.70 1.40 -4.92
C ASP A 84 8.01 0.04 -5.55
N ILE A 85 7.53 -0.19 -6.76
CA ILE A 85 7.59 -1.49 -7.42
C ILE A 85 7.95 -1.29 -8.88
N ILE A 86 8.72 -2.25 -9.45
CA ILE A 86 8.96 -2.30 -10.88
C ILE A 86 8.36 -3.57 -11.45
N TYR A 87 7.67 -3.45 -12.59
CA TYR A 87 7.04 -4.54 -13.28
C TYR A 87 7.23 -4.37 -14.78
N ARG A 88 7.99 -5.30 -15.37
CA ARG A 88 8.30 -5.26 -16.81
C ARG A 88 8.84 -3.91 -17.28
N GLY A 89 9.73 -3.34 -16.48
CA GLY A 89 10.31 -2.03 -16.78
C GLY A 89 9.44 -0.83 -16.44
N VAL A 90 8.22 -1.04 -15.97
CA VAL A 90 7.28 0.02 -15.58
C VAL A 90 7.39 0.25 -14.08
N ARG A 91 7.54 1.50 -13.69
CA ARG A 91 7.66 1.88 -12.28
C ARG A 91 6.28 2.23 -11.73
N LEU A 92 5.97 1.65 -10.58
CA LEU A 92 4.68 1.80 -9.93
C LEU A 92 4.83 2.46 -8.57
N GLU A 93 3.99 3.43 -8.30
CA GLU A 93 3.82 3.99 -6.97
C GLU A 93 2.55 3.37 -6.37
N VAL A 94 2.66 2.78 -5.18
CA VAL A 94 1.54 2.08 -4.55
C VAL A 94 0.99 2.93 -3.41
N LYS A 95 -0.31 3.15 -3.43
CA LYS A 95 -1.01 3.86 -2.35
C LYS A 95 -1.97 2.92 -1.65
N GLY A 96 -1.70 2.63 -0.40
CA GLY A 96 -2.60 1.88 0.46
C GLY A 96 -3.65 2.81 1.05
N LYS A 97 -4.90 2.39 1.00
CA LYS A 97 -6.01 3.20 1.47
C LYS A 97 -6.93 2.39 2.38
N HIS A 98 -7.51 3.04 3.35
CA HIS A 98 -8.62 2.55 4.14
C HIS A 98 -9.83 2.23 3.28
N PRO A 99 -10.73 1.32 3.69
CA PRO A 99 -11.98 1.07 2.96
C PRO A 99 -12.89 2.29 2.82
N ASN A 100 -12.69 3.29 3.66
CA ASN A 100 -13.52 4.50 3.63
C ASN A 100 -12.97 5.62 2.75
N PHE A 101 -11.89 5.36 2.01
CA PHE A 101 -11.31 6.41 1.17
C PHE A 101 -12.29 6.83 0.07
N ARG A 102 -12.18 8.08 -0.36
CA ARG A 102 -13.01 8.64 -1.44
C ARG A 102 -12.22 8.99 -2.67
N SER A 103 -10.93 9.27 -2.52
CA SER A 103 -10.10 9.70 -3.63
C SER A 103 -8.66 9.30 -3.43
N LEU A 104 -7.96 9.16 -4.55
CA LEU A 104 -6.51 8.99 -4.58
C LEU A 104 -5.90 10.34 -4.92
N TYR A 105 -4.97 10.79 -4.11
CA TYR A 105 -4.29 12.05 -4.36
C TYR A 105 -2.82 11.95 -3.96
N ALA A 106 -2.02 12.78 -4.62
CA ALA A 106 -0.60 12.91 -4.34
C ALA A 106 -0.36 14.07 -3.39
N TYR A 107 0.52 13.86 -2.44
CA TYR A 107 0.94 14.92 -1.54
C TYR A 107 2.07 15.72 -2.17
N GLU A 108 2.28 16.93 -1.67
CA GLU A 108 3.36 17.80 -2.12
C GLU A 108 4.72 17.10 -2.07
N ASN A 109 4.97 16.35 -1.01
CA ASN A 109 6.22 15.63 -0.81
C ASN A 109 6.39 14.41 -1.72
N ASP A 110 5.37 14.07 -2.52
CA ASP A 110 5.47 12.99 -3.51
C ASP A 110 6.05 13.46 -4.85
N ARG A 111 6.38 14.73 -4.98
CA ARG A 111 6.91 15.28 -6.24
C ARG A 111 8.18 14.62 -6.74
N HIS A 112 8.97 14.05 -5.83
CA HIS A 112 10.20 13.34 -6.20
C HIS A 112 9.93 11.94 -6.77
N LYS A 113 8.70 11.46 -6.69
CA LYS A 113 8.34 10.14 -7.18
C LYS A 113 8.39 10.09 -8.70
N VAL A 114 8.99 9.02 -9.21
CA VAL A 114 9.21 8.83 -10.65
C VAL A 114 8.53 7.54 -11.08
N ALA A 115 7.22 7.55 -11.12
CA ALA A 115 6.43 6.36 -11.45
C ALA A 115 5.54 6.65 -12.66
N GLU A 116 5.42 5.66 -13.54
CA GLU A 116 4.53 5.74 -14.70
C GLU A 116 3.07 5.55 -14.31
N TYR A 117 2.81 4.78 -13.26
CA TYR A 117 1.44 4.54 -12.77
C TYR A 117 1.40 4.60 -11.26
N TRP A 118 0.26 5.04 -10.75
CA TRP A 118 -0.08 5.04 -9.35
C TRP A 118 -1.17 3.98 -9.13
N VAL A 119 -0.88 3.01 -8.26
CA VAL A 119 -1.77 1.86 -8.02
C VAL A 119 -2.41 2.03 -6.66
N CYS A 120 -3.73 1.97 -6.62
CA CYS A 120 -4.50 2.09 -5.38
C CYS A 120 -4.90 0.70 -4.87
N VAL A 121 -4.59 0.43 -3.62
CA VAL A 121 -4.96 -0.81 -2.94
C VAL A 121 -5.70 -0.46 -1.67
N VAL A 122 -6.89 -1.03 -1.51
CA VAL A 122 -7.63 -0.94 -0.25
C VAL A 122 -7.10 -1.99 0.69
N VAL A 123 -6.83 -1.60 1.93
CA VAL A 123 -6.39 -2.50 2.99
C VAL A 123 -7.40 -2.43 4.12
N ASP A 124 -8.12 -3.52 4.34
CA ASP A 124 -9.10 -3.62 5.41
C ASP A 124 -8.54 -4.52 6.51
N LEU A 125 -8.07 -3.90 7.59
CA LEU A 125 -7.47 -4.63 8.70
C LEU A 125 -8.51 -5.33 9.58
N GLU A 126 -9.75 -4.83 9.62
CA GLU A 126 -10.81 -5.46 10.39
C GLU A 126 -11.28 -6.76 9.75
N ASP A 127 -11.56 -6.71 8.45
CA ASP A 127 -12.05 -7.86 7.71
C ASP A 127 -10.93 -8.68 7.07
N ALA A 128 -9.69 -8.27 7.31
CA ALA A 128 -8.46 -8.97 6.92
C ALA A 128 -8.39 -9.29 5.42
N PHE A 129 -8.56 -8.27 4.59
CA PHE A 129 -8.34 -8.42 3.14
C PHE A 129 -7.68 -7.19 2.53
N THR A 130 -7.09 -7.39 1.36
CA THR A 130 -6.64 -6.30 0.49
C THR A 130 -7.30 -6.44 -0.87
N ALA A 131 -7.52 -5.32 -1.54
CA ALA A 131 -8.13 -5.33 -2.87
C ALA A 131 -7.44 -4.29 -3.75
N LEU A 132 -7.04 -4.71 -4.94
CA LEU A 132 -6.51 -3.78 -5.93
C LEU A 132 -7.69 -3.06 -6.58
N VAL A 133 -7.72 -1.74 -6.48
CA VAL A 133 -8.89 -0.95 -6.84
C VAL A 133 -8.71 -0.27 -8.19
N GLY A 134 -7.49 0.11 -8.54
CA GLY A 134 -7.26 0.78 -9.80
C GLY A 134 -5.84 1.34 -9.93
N TYR A 135 -5.59 1.87 -11.11
CA TYR A 135 -4.30 2.44 -11.44
C TYR A 135 -4.46 3.52 -12.52
#